data_25cc0f72b7783c6e89913c627fffcfe4
#
_entry.id   25cc0f72b7783c6e89913c627fffcfe4
#
_cell.length_a   1.000
_cell.length_b   1.000
_cell.length_c   1.000
_cell.angle_alpha   90.00
_cell.angle_beta   90.00
_cell.angle_gamma   90.00
#
_symmetry.space_group_name_H-M   'P 1'
#
loop_
_entity.id
_entity.type
_entity.pdbx_description
1 polymer ?
#
loop_
_entity_poly.entity_id
_entity_poly.type
_entity_poly.pdbx_seq_one_letter_code
_entity_poly.pdbx_strand_id
1 'polypeptide(L)'
;MRHFLRFLPTLVLLTFACTSAPAQRPSGAHTTEAPGIIEGPQTPGTPPPAKPADPSLMTNDSVLRMHQAGLSDSLILQTIATQPGSYQTGPDDLIALKKAGLSDDILSAMTTKARHQITHVAETPVVVAPVNDIGVYYKDKNGQWQPMESEKIHTQTSGFLKSTLSRGIIKEDNNGLVYGPESKLVLPRPAEFLIYAPDGVDAGEYDLLLFRLNGKDREFRVLTGGVFHSASGPKRDEVPFTPKKIAPRTWTFTLTKDNAGGGEYGILPPGTGNISNGGKIYTFAFVEEK
;
A
#
# COMPACT_ATOMS: atom_id res chain seq x y z
N MET A 1 9.49 13.19 77.60
CA MET A 1 10.56 14.23 77.67
C MET A 1 11.14 14.34 76.28
N ARG A 2 11.02 15.57 75.66
CA ARG A 2 11.93 16.21 74.70
C ARG A 2 11.98 15.55 73.29
N HIS A 3 11.84 16.25 72.16
CA HIS A 3 11.68 17.66 71.82
C HIS A 3 11.02 17.75 70.45
N PHE A 4 10.07 18.66 70.29
CA PHE A 4 9.57 19.18 69.03
C PHE A 4 10.66 19.95 68.29
N LEU A 5 10.91 19.69 67.04
CA LEU A 5 11.60 20.63 66.16
C LEU A 5 10.73 20.86 64.91
N ARG A 6 10.12 22.06 64.88
CA ARG A 6 9.37 22.60 63.76
C ARG A 6 10.38 23.16 62.77
N PHE A 7 10.33 22.64 61.51
CA PHE A 7 10.93 23.34 60.38
C PHE A 7 9.83 23.91 59.48
N LEU A 8 9.81 25.25 59.38
CA LEU A 8 9.03 26.03 58.42
C LEU A 8 9.78 26.04 57.08
N PRO A 9 9.15 25.77 55.92
CA PRO A 9 9.77 26.11 54.65
C PRO A 9 9.38 27.52 54.21
N THR A 10 10.38 28.28 53.92
CA THR A 10 10.35 29.65 53.38
C THR A 10 9.79 29.60 51.95
N LEU A 11 8.68 30.31 51.72
CA LEU A 11 8.07 30.54 50.45
C LEU A 11 8.88 31.58 49.67
N VAL A 12 9.60 31.15 48.61
CA VAL A 12 10.27 32.09 47.67
C VAL A 12 9.29 32.34 46.54
N LEU A 13 8.74 33.55 46.52
CA LEU A 13 7.92 34.07 45.41
C LEU A 13 8.85 34.57 44.31
N LEU A 14 8.93 33.86 43.21
CA LEU A 14 9.62 34.30 41.98
C LEU A 14 8.59 34.98 41.07
N THR A 15 8.58 36.29 41.02
CA THR A 15 7.80 37.08 40.06
C THR A 15 8.51 37.11 38.72
N PHE A 16 7.95 36.46 37.71
CA PHE A 16 8.38 36.61 36.31
C PHE A 16 7.66 37.84 35.72
N ALA A 17 8.42 38.88 35.45
CA ALA A 17 7.97 40.03 34.66
C ALA A 17 7.94 39.64 33.17
N CYS A 18 6.75 39.65 32.56
CA CYS A 18 6.57 39.60 31.11
C CYS A 18 6.95 40.98 30.51
N THR A 19 8.07 41.04 29.82
CA THR A 19 8.38 42.14 28.92
C THR A 19 8.02 41.75 27.48
N SER A 20 6.93 42.32 26.99
CA SER A 20 6.53 42.26 25.59
C SER A 20 7.39 43.24 24.77
N ALA A 21 8.20 42.74 23.85
CA ALA A 21 8.88 43.52 22.82
C ALA A 21 8.01 43.64 21.57
N PRO A 22 7.86 44.80 20.94
CA PRO A 22 7.12 44.97 19.71
C PRO A 22 7.97 44.53 18.51
N ALA A 23 7.32 43.79 17.59
CA ALA A 23 7.89 43.41 16.31
C ALA A 23 8.12 44.64 15.43
N GLN A 24 9.36 44.94 15.08
CA GLN A 24 9.73 45.91 14.05
C GLN A 24 9.68 45.23 12.69
N ARG A 25 8.84 45.79 11.79
CA ARG A 25 8.90 45.54 10.34
C ARG A 25 10.15 46.22 9.78
N PRO A 26 10.95 45.64 8.92
CA PRO A 26 11.87 46.38 8.08
C PRO A 26 11.11 46.97 6.90
N SER A 27 11.19 48.29 6.81
CA SER A 27 10.74 49.11 5.68
C SER A 27 11.80 49.12 4.59
N GLY A 28 11.34 48.93 3.34
CA GLY A 28 11.83 49.63 2.17
C GLY A 28 13.23 49.28 1.65
N ALA A 29 13.26 48.49 0.56
CA ALA A 29 14.24 48.70 -0.48
C ALA A 29 13.46 48.79 -1.82
N HIS A 30 13.46 50.01 -2.37
CA HIS A 30 13.06 50.30 -3.72
C HIS A 30 14.00 49.60 -4.68
N THR A 31 13.50 48.67 -5.46
CA THR A 31 14.20 48.15 -6.64
C THR A 31 13.38 48.53 -7.86
N THR A 32 14.02 49.25 -8.73
CA THR A 32 13.67 49.82 -10.02
C THR A 32 12.84 48.82 -10.87
N GLU A 33 11.68 49.30 -11.30
CA GLU A 33 10.83 48.66 -12.33
C GLU A 33 11.63 48.54 -13.64
N ALA A 34 11.77 47.30 -14.10
CA ALA A 34 12.10 47.03 -15.50
C ALA A 34 10.79 46.95 -16.30
N PRO A 35 10.74 47.42 -17.55
CA PRO A 35 9.51 47.54 -18.32
C PRO A 35 8.93 46.16 -18.66
N GLY A 36 7.61 46.06 -18.49
CA GLY A 36 6.82 44.87 -18.73
C GLY A 36 7.00 44.31 -20.14
N ILE A 37 7.30 43.02 -20.19
CA ILE A 37 7.19 42.22 -21.40
C ILE A 37 5.69 41.95 -21.57
N ILE A 38 5.11 42.50 -22.64
CA ILE A 38 3.77 42.21 -23.08
C ILE A 38 3.76 40.72 -23.50
N GLU A 39 3.09 39.89 -22.73
CA GLU A 39 2.81 38.50 -23.11
C GLU A 39 1.93 38.53 -24.37
N GLY A 40 2.50 38.14 -25.50
CA GLY A 40 1.78 37.88 -26.74
C GLY A 40 0.89 36.65 -26.58
N PRO A 41 -0.11 36.45 -27.47
CA PRO A 41 -1.02 35.34 -27.39
C PRO A 41 -0.26 34.01 -27.40
N GLN A 42 -0.46 33.20 -26.36
CA GLN A 42 0.12 31.87 -26.25
C GLN A 42 -0.36 31.01 -27.42
N THR A 43 0.55 30.62 -28.26
CA THR A 43 0.37 29.57 -29.27
C THR A 43 -0.02 28.28 -28.54
N PRO A 44 -1.04 27.54 -29.01
CA PRO A 44 -1.39 26.25 -28.43
C PRO A 44 -0.16 25.35 -28.39
N GLY A 45 0.18 24.84 -27.18
CA GLY A 45 1.38 24.06 -26.95
C GLY A 45 1.47 22.88 -27.89
N THR A 46 2.62 22.74 -28.53
CA THR A 46 3.01 21.56 -29.29
C THR A 46 2.81 20.32 -28.42
N PRO A 47 2.09 19.29 -28.87
CA PRO A 47 1.95 18.04 -28.13
C PRO A 47 3.34 17.45 -27.81
N PRO A 48 3.56 16.83 -26.66
CA PRO A 48 4.84 16.21 -26.33
C PRO A 48 5.22 15.20 -27.43
N PRO A 49 6.52 15.07 -27.78
CA PRO A 49 6.96 14.18 -28.85
C PRO A 49 6.52 12.74 -28.54
N ALA A 50 5.80 12.16 -29.49
CA ALA A 50 5.37 10.78 -29.43
C ALA A 50 6.59 9.87 -29.22
N LYS A 51 6.47 8.93 -28.28
CA LYS A 51 7.47 7.89 -28.02
C LYS A 51 7.85 7.24 -29.34
N PRO A 52 9.16 7.01 -29.64
CA PRO A 52 9.57 6.38 -30.88
C PRO A 52 8.79 5.08 -31.09
N ALA A 53 8.10 5.00 -32.23
CA ALA A 53 7.39 3.78 -32.61
C ALA A 53 8.44 2.68 -32.88
N ASP A 54 8.14 1.46 -32.40
CA ASP A 54 8.96 0.28 -32.69
C ASP A 54 9.06 0.14 -34.25
N PRO A 55 10.25 0.18 -34.82
CA PRO A 55 10.41 0.15 -36.27
C PRO A 55 9.89 -1.15 -36.93
N SER A 56 9.57 -2.16 -36.13
CA SER A 56 9.00 -3.43 -36.62
C SER A 56 7.48 -3.40 -36.79
N LEU A 57 6.79 -2.36 -36.31
CA LEU A 57 5.32 -2.27 -36.33
C LEU A 57 4.85 -1.39 -37.49
N MET A 58 3.89 -1.88 -38.28
CA MET A 58 3.19 -1.05 -39.27
C MET A 58 2.34 0.03 -38.57
N THR A 59 2.39 1.23 -39.09
CA THR A 59 1.64 2.40 -38.61
C THR A 59 0.75 2.96 -39.74
N ASN A 60 -0.09 3.95 -39.38
CA ASN A 60 -0.88 4.70 -40.37
C ASN A 60 0.00 5.25 -41.49
N ASP A 61 1.17 5.78 -41.13
CA ASP A 61 2.14 6.29 -42.15
C ASP A 61 2.68 5.19 -43.06
N SER A 62 2.84 3.98 -42.56
CA SER A 62 3.27 2.83 -43.36
C SER A 62 2.23 2.48 -44.43
N VAL A 63 0.95 2.46 -44.05
CA VAL A 63 -0.16 2.19 -44.96
C VAL A 63 -0.30 3.31 -45.97
N LEU A 64 -0.20 4.57 -45.54
CA LEU A 64 -0.28 5.74 -46.42
C LEU A 64 0.86 5.74 -47.44
N ARG A 65 2.10 5.42 -47.08
CA ARG A 65 3.24 5.30 -47.98
C ARG A 65 3.04 4.19 -49.03
N MET A 66 2.48 3.04 -48.65
CA MET A 66 2.18 1.97 -49.60
C MET A 66 1.13 2.41 -50.63
N HIS A 67 0.08 3.10 -50.18
CA HIS A 67 -0.93 3.66 -51.09
C HIS A 67 -0.33 4.71 -52.04
N GLN A 68 0.47 5.65 -51.52
CA GLN A 68 1.15 6.67 -52.32
C GLN A 68 2.18 6.09 -53.32
N ALA A 69 2.77 4.94 -52.98
CA ALA A 69 3.66 4.21 -53.90
C ALA A 69 2.91 3.44 -54.97
N GLY A 70 1.56 3.49 -54.99
CA GLY A 70 0.73 2.88 -56.01
C GLY A 70 0.49 1.36 -55.82
N LEU A 71 0.70 0.84 -54.62
CA LEU A 71 0.35 -0.56 -54.31
C LEU A 71 -1.16 -0.73 -54.43
N SER A 72 -1.59 -1.90 -54.93
CA SER A 72 -3.02 -2.22 -55.00
C SER A 72 -3.62 -2.41 -53.59
N ASP A 73 -4.89 -2.06 -53.44
CA ASP A 73 -5.62 -2.22 -52.15
C ASP A 73 -5.55 -3.66 -51.65
N SER A 74 -5.63 -4.66 -52.55
CA SER A 74 -5.54 -6.06 -52.19
C SER A 74 -4.19 -6.43 -51.54
N LEU A 75 -3.10 -5.87 -52.00
CA LEU A 75 -1.77 -6.09 -51.42
C LEU A 75 -1.60 -5.38 -50.10
N ILE A 76 -2.14 -4.16 -49.99
CA ILE A 76 -2.15 -3.40 -48.73
C ILE A 76 -2.97 -4.16 -47.65
N LEU A 77 -4.15 -4.65 -48.02
CA LEU A 77 -5.00 -5.45 -47.12
C LEU A 77 -4.30 -6.74 -46.66
N GLN A 78 -3.64 -7.45 -47.58
CA GLN A 78 -2.86 -8.63 -47.26
C GLN A 78 -1.72 -8.30 -46.26
N THR A 79 -1.04 -7.19 -46.47
CA THR A 79 0.07 -6.73 -45.64
C THR A 79 -0.45 -6.36 -44.24
N ILE A 80 -1.58 -5.64 -44.15
CA ILE A 80 -2.25 -5.34 -42.85
C ILE A 80 -2.62 -6.64 -42.15
N ALA A 81 -3.11 -7.64 -42.82
CA ALA A 81 -3.51 -8.91 -42.20
C ALA A 81 -2.32 -9.69 -41.63
N THR A 82 -1.19 -9.73 -42.36
CA THR A 82 -0.03 -10.58 -42.05
C THR A 82 1.01 -9.93 -41.15
N GLN A 83 1.20 -8.62 -41.24
CA GLN A 83 2.21 -7.91 -40.45
C GLN A 83 1.68 -7.38 -39.13
N PRO A 84 2.50 -7.38 -38.06
CA PRO A 84 2.13 -6.68 -36.83
C PRO A 84 2.03 -5.17 -37.10
N GLY A 85 1.01 -4.52 -36.56
CA GLY A 85 0.81 -3.09 -36.81
C GLY A 85 0.14 -2.40 -35.63
N SER A 86 0.42 -1.12 -35.43
CA SER A 86 -0.22 -0.25 -34.45
C SER A 86 -0.89 0.91 -35.17
N TYR A 87 -2.21 0.84 -35.30
CA TYR A 87 -2.99 1.82 -36.06
C TYR A 87 -3.77 2.75 -35.12
N GLN A 88 -3.68 4.06 -35.42
CA GLN A 88 -4.55 5.06 -34.80
C GLN A 88 -5.82 5.14 -35.62
N THR A 89 -6.95 4.79 -35.03
CA THR A 89 -8.25 4.67 -35.67
C THR A 89 -9.30 5.53 -34.97
N GLY A 90 -8.88 6.64 -34.37
CA GLY A 90 -9.77 7.68 -33.85
C GLY A 90 -10.57 8.33 -35.00
N PRO A 91 -11.70 8.99 -34.71
CA PRO A 91 -12.53 9.62 -35.74
C PRO A 91 -11.75 10.59 -36.61
N ASP A 92 -10.90 11.42 -36.03
CA ASP A 92 -10.10 12.40 -36.75
C ASP A 92 -9.01 11.74 -37.61
N ASP A 93 -8.39 10.66 -37.12
CA ASP A 93 -7.41 9.88 -37.83
C ASP A 93 -8.02 9.21 -39.09
N LEU A 94 -9.22 8.61 -38.92
CA LEU A 94 -9.93 7.98 -40.04
C LEU A 94 -10.35 9.01 -41.10
N ILE A 95 -10.80 10.21 -40.71
CA ILE A 95 -11.13 11.30 -41.62
C ILE A 95 -9.87 11.75 -42.38
N ALA A 96 -8.74 11.87 -41.72
CA ALA A 96 -7.50 12.26 -42.32
C ALA A 96 -7.01 11.22 -43.35
N LEU A 97 -7.07 9.93 -43.00
CA LEU A 97 -6.71 8.82 -43.88
C LEU A 97 -7.65 8.72 -45.12
N LYS A 98 -8.97 8.95 -44.89
CA LYS A 98 -9.94 8.99 -45.98
C LYS A 98 -9.66 10.15 -46.96
N LYS A 99 -9.33 11.34 -46.43
CA LYS A 99 -8.95 12.50 -47.25
C LYS A 99 -7.64 12.26 -48.00
N ALA A 100 -6.74 11.44 -47.48
CA ALA A 100 -5.50 11.03 -48.12
C ALA A 100 -5.69 9.97 -49.22
N GLY A 101 -6.94 9.52 -49.47
CA GLY A 101 -7.32 8.64 -50.56
C GLY A 101 -7.44 7.15 -50.26
N LEU A 102 -7.30 6.74 -48.97
CA LEU A 102 -7.45 5.33 -48.63
C LEU A 102 -8.90 4.86 -48.82
N SER A 103 -9.04 3.62 -49.30
CA SER A 103 -10.35 2.98 -49.46
C SER A 103 -11.00 2.60 -48.13
N ASP A 104 -12.33 2.47 -48.14
CA ASP A 104 -13.08 2.08 -46.95
C ASP A 104 -12.69 0.67 -46.46
N ASP A 105 -12.31 -0.22 -47.37
CA ASP A 105 -11.82 -1.56 -47.06
C ASP A 105 -10.52 -1.53 -46.25
N ILE A 106 -9.57 -0.67 -46.66
CA ILE A 106 -8.32 -0.48 -45.91
C ILE A 106 -8.58 0.09 -44.53
N LEU A 107 -9.43 1.13 -44.40
CA LEU A 107 -9.79 1.73 -43.15
C LEU A 107 -10.50 0.74 -42.23
N SER A 108 -11.37 -0.08 -42.79
CA SER A 108 -12.04 -1.17 -42.03
C SER A 108 -11.05 -2.22 -41.54
N ALA A 109 -10.10 -2.64 -42.35
CA ALA A 109 -9.08 -3.60 -41.97
C ALA A 109 -8.17 -3.05 -40.86
N MET A 110 -7.73 -1.78 -40.97
CA MET A 110 -6.96 -1.10 -39.93
C MET A 110 -7.72 -1.03 -38.63
N THR A 111 -9.00 -0.65 -38.67
CA THR A 111 -9.87 -0.56 -37.48
C THR A 111 -10.07 -1.92 -36.82
N THR A 112 -10.31 -2.95 -37.60
CA THR A 112 -10.45 -4.33 -37.14
C THR A 112 -9.15 -4.81 -36.49
N LYS A 113 -8.01 -4.57 -37.11
CA LYS A 113 -6.70 -4.93 -36.57
C LYS A 113 -6.38 -4.17 -35.31
N ALA A 114 -6.65 -2.85 -35.24
CA ALA A 114 -6.47 -2.05 -34.05
C ALA A 114 -7.35 -2.57 -32.89
N ARG A 115 -8.60 -2.95 -33.16
CA ARG A 115 -9.51 -3.52 -32.14
C ARG A 115 -8.97 -4.85 -31.60
N HIS A 116 -8.45 -5.72 -32.46
CA HIS A 116 -7.81 -6.98 -32.04
C HIS A 116 -6.53 -6.73 -31.22
N GLN A 117 -5.81 -5.65 -31.48
CA GLN A 117 -4.62 -5.30 -30.70
C GLN A 117 -4.97 -4.69 -29.35
N ILE A 118 -6.06 -3.94 -29.24
CA ILE A 118 -6.56 -3.44 -27.94
C ILE A 118 -6.95 -4.64 -27.06
N THR A 119 -7.48 -5.72 -27.65
CA THR A 119 -7.71 -6.98 -26.92
C THR A 119 -6.41 -7.71 -26.58
N HIS A 120 -5.34 -7.56 -27.34
CA HIS A 120 -4.04 -8.20 -27.05
C HIS A 120 -3.09 -7.33 -26.22
N VAL A 121 -3.28 -6.01 -26.16
CA VAL A 121 -2.48 -5.11 -25.29
C VAL A 121 -3.10 -5.02 -23.88
N ALA A 122 -4.32 -5.51 -23.70
CA ALA A 122 -4.99 -5.58 -22.40
C ALA A 122 -4.96 -6.99 -21.75
N GLU A 123 -4.23 -7.95 -22.29
CA GLU A 123 -3.80 -9.11 -21.54
C GLU A 123 -2.40 -8.88 -20.94
N THR A 124 -2.28 -7.88 -20.05
CA THR A 124 -1.62 -8.19 -18.77
C THR A 124 -2.28 -9.49 -18.35
N PRO A 125 -1.55 -10.60 -18.12
CA PRO A 125 -2.16 -11.80 -17.62
C PRO A 125 -3.01 -11.35 -16.43
N VAL A 126 -4.31 -11.58 -16.49
CA VAL A 126 -5.18 -11.37 -15.33
C VAL A 126 -4.58 -12.33 -14.32
N VAL A 127 -3.70 -11.81 -13.47
CA VAL A 127 -3.13 -12.58 -12.39
C VAL A 127 -4.32 -12.84 -11.47
N VAL A 128 -5.01 -13.93 -11.77
CA VAL A 128 -6.12 -14.40 -10.95
C VAL A 128 -5.52 -14.68 -9.58
N ALA A 129 -6.13 -14.14 -8.56
CA ALA A 129 -5.74 -14.47 -7.20
C ALA A 129 -5.75 -16.00 -7.06
N PRO A 130 -4.69 -16.60 -6.51
CA PRO A 130 -4.64 -18.06 -6.38
C PRO A 130 -5.62 -18.61 -5.34
N VAL A 131 -6.41 -17.73 -4.70
CA VAL A 131 -7.43 -18.02 -3.69
C VAL A 131 -8.65 -17.15 -3.93
N ASN A 132 -9.83 -17.59 -3.46
CA ASN A 132 -11.11 -16.93 -3.72
C ASN A 132 -11.71 -16.24 -2.49
N ASP A 133 -11.35 -16.66 -1.29
CA ASP A 133 -11.95 -16.16 -0.06
C ASP A 133 -11.01 -15.15 0.64
N ILE A 134 -11.60 -14.10 1.21
CA ILE A 134 -10.85 -13.12 2.00
C ILE A 134 -10.26 -13.80 3.23
N GLY A 135 -8.93 -13.69 3.39
CA GLY A 135 -8.24 -14.32 4.50
C GLY A 135 -6.73 -14.31 4.37
N VAL A 136 -6.12 -15.01 5.31
CA VAL A 136 -4.67 -15.26 5.32
C VAL A 136 -4.44 -16.74 5.03
N TYR A 137 -3.45 -17.01 4.23
CA TYR A 137 -3.10 -18.36 3.77
C TYR A 137 -1.62 -18.60 3.99
N TYR A 138 -1.25 -19.86 4.13
CA TYR A 138 0.14 -20.31 4.11
C TYR A 138 0.34 -21.31 2.96
N LYS A 139 1.56 -21.41 2.48
CA LYS A 139 1.91 -22.36 1.45
C LYS A 139 2.33 -23.68 2.07
N ASP A 140 1.67 -24.76 1.72
CA ASP A 140 1.99 -26.09 2.23
C ASP A 140 3.21 -26.72 1.52
N LYS A 141 3.62 -27.91 1.94
CA LYS A 141 4.76 -28.65 1.38
C LYS A 141 4.58 -29.03 -0.09
N ASN A 142 3.35 -29.03 -0.60
CA ASN A 142 3.02 -29.33 -1.98
C ASN A 142 2.96 -28.05 -2.85
N GLY A 143 3.23 -26.89 -2.26
CA GLY A 143 3.15 -25.61 -2.93
C GLY A 143 1.73 -25.07 -3.08
N GLN A 144 0.75 -25.64 -2.37
CA GLN A 144 -0.64 -25.21 -2.40
C GLN A 144 -0.94 -24.22 -1.29
N TRP A 145 -1.79 -23.23 -1.59
CA TRP A 145 -2.27 -22.28 -0.60
C TRP A 145 -3.36 -22.89 0.27
N GLN A 146 -3.12 -22.94 1.56
CA GLN A 146 -4.04 -23.45 2.57
C GLN A 146 -4.55 -22.29 3.43
N PRO A 147 -5.86 -22.18 3.68
CA PRO A 147 -6.41 -21.14 4.51
C PRO A 147 -5.95 -21.33 5.97
N MET A 148 -5.61 -20.24 6.62
CA MET A 148 -5.34 -20.22 8.06
C MET A 148 -6.64 -20.08 8.84
N GLU A 149 -6.80 -20.87 9.89
CA GLU A 149 -7.89 -20.69 10.83
C GLU A 149 -7.64 -19.44 11.69
N SER A 150 -8.67 -18.62 11.87
CA SER A 150 -8.57 -17.48 12.76
C SER A 150 -8.99 -17.86 14.19
N GLU A 151 -8.28 -17.32 15.17
CA GLU A 151 -8.63 -17.41 16.56
C GLU A 151 -9.26 -16.10 17.07
N LYS A 152 -10.07 -16.19 18.13
CA LYS A 152 -10.67 -15.03 18.78
C LYS A 152 -9.67 -14.32 19.68
N ILE A 153 -9.66 -13.00 19.58
CA ILE A 153 -8.93 -12.15 20.50
C ILE A 153 -9.85 -11.85 21.70
N HIS A 154 -9.30 -12.00 22.89
CA HIS A 154 -9.90 -11.60 24.15
C HIS A 154 -9.13 -10.40 24.70
N THR A 155 -9.81 -9.49 25.36
CA THR A 155 -9.16 -8.32 25.97
C THR A 155 -8.89 -8.55 27.42
N GLN A 156 -7.71 -8.23 27.87
CA GLN A 156 -7.36 -8.15 29.28
C GLN A 156 -6.86 -6.74 29.59
N THR A 157 -7.56 -6.06 30.48
CA THR A 157 -7.12 -4.76 30.97
C THR A 157 -6.04 -4.97 32.02
N SER A 158 -4.82 -4.59 31.73
CA SER A 158 -3.71 -4.63 32.68
C SER A 158 -3.36 -3.22 33.14
N GLY A 159 -3.13 -3.05 34.41
CA GLY A 159 -2.66 -1.77 34.95
C GLY A 159 -3.69 -0.94 35.73
N PHE A 160 -4.89 -1.47 35.99
CA PHE A 160 -5.94 -0.80 36.80
C PHE A 160 -5.40 -0.21 38.11
N LEU A 161 -4.61 -0.98 38.87
CA LEU A 161 -3.96 -0.50 40.08
C LEU A 161 -2.95 0.62 39.86
N LYS A 162 -2.22 0.59 38.72
CA LYS A 162 -1.26 1.66 38.36
C LYS A 162 -1.98 2.93 37.92
N SER A 163 -3.09 2.79 37.20
CA SER A 163 -3.92 3.91 36.77
C SER A 163 -4.56 4.62 37.94
N THR A 164 -5.09 3.87 38.93
CA THR A 164 -5.71 4.42 40.15
C THR A 164 -4.69 5.13 41.04
N LEU A 165 -3.49 4.57 41.21
CA LEU A 165 -2.41 5.17 41.99
C LEU A 165 -1.80 6.41 41.33
N SER A 166 -1.77 6.47 40.01
CA SER A 166 -1.24 7.61 39.25
C SER A 166 -2.27 8.68 38.90
N ARG A 167 -3.49 8.59 39.45
CA ARG A 167 -4.61 9.52 39.16
C ARG A 167 -4.91 9.68 37.67
N GLY A 168 -4.78 8.60 36.90
CA GLY A 168 -5.07 8.61 35.45
C GLY A 168 -3.95 9.11 34.55
N ILE A 169 -2.76 9.42 35.08
CA ILE A 169 -1.60 9.82 34.28
C ILE A 169 -1.04 8.64 33.48
N ILE A 170 -1.10 7.42 34.06
CA ILE A 170 -0.75 6.18 33.37
C ILE A 170 -2.04 5.55 32.90
N LYS A 171 -2.29 5.54 31.59
CA LYS A 171 -3.44 4.87 30.99
C LYS A 171 -3.25 3.36 31.05
N GLU A 172 -4.38 2.67 31.15
CA GLU A 172 -4.43 1.22 31.12
C GLU A 172 -3.98 0.70 29.75
N ASP A 173 -3.06 -0.25 29.75
CA ASP A 173 -2.69 -0.98 28.52
C ASP A 173 -3.74 -2.08 28.32
N ASN A 174 -4.43 -2.05 27.17
CA ASN A 174 -5.29 -3.14 26.76
C ASN A 174 -4.46 -4.15 25.98
N ASN A 175 -4.27 -5.32 26.57
CA ASN A 175 -3.57 -6.41 25.91
C ASN A 175 -4.57 -7.33 25.19
N GLY A 176 -4.19 -7.79 23.99
CA GLY A 176 -4.93 -8.85 23.32
C GLY A 176 -4.46 -10.21 23.82
N LEU A 177 -5.41 -11.09 24.12
CA LEU A 177 -5.17 -12.46 24.56
C LEU A 177 -5.76 -13.44 23.54
N VAL A 178 -5.02 -14.49 23.26
CA VAL A 178 -5.49 -15.68 22.55
C VAL A 178 -5.34 -16.87 23.47
N TYR A 179 -6.44 -17.59 23.68
CA TYR A 179 -6.44 -18.69 24.63
C TYR A 179 -5.57 -19.86 24.15
N GLY A 180 -4.90 -20.46 25.12
CA GLY A 180 -3.99 -21.58 24.92
C GLY A 180 -2.53 -21.15 24.68
N PRO A 181 -1.59 -21.99 25.10
CA PRO A 181 -0.17 -21.67 25.08
C PRO A 181 0.46 -21.78 23.66
N GLU A 182 -0.18 -22.51 22.75
CA GLU A 182 0.39 -22.87 21.45
C GLU A 182 -0.61 -22.70 20.34
N SER A 183 -0.11 -22.30 19.16
CA SER A 183 -0.88 -22.26 17.92
C SER A 183 -1.08 -23.66 17.37
N LYS A 184 -2.23 -23.91 16.77
CA LYS A 184 -2.51 -25.20 16.12
C LYS A 184 -1.67 -25.44 14.87
N LEU A 185 -1.28 -24.36 14.20
CA LEU A 185 -0.48 -24.39 12.97
C LEU A 185 0.99 -24.17 13.30
N VAL A 186 1.79 -25.20 13.06
CA VAL A 186 3.25 -25.13 13.21
C VAL A 186 3.89 -25.24 11.85
N LEU A 187 4.71 -24.25 11.48
CA LEU A 187 5.33 -24.15 10.18
C LEU A 187 6.84 -24.26 10.25
N PRO A 188 7.48 -24.90 9.25
CA PRO A 188 8.92 -24.80 9.08
C PRO A 188 9.29 -23.42 8.50
N ARG A 189 10.54 -23.01 8.68
CA ARG A 189 11.11 -21.83 7.99
C ARG A 189 12.00 -22.26 6.82
N PRO A 190 11.98 -21.59 5.65
CA PRO A 190 11.14 -20.44 5.32
C PRO A 190 9.68 -20.81 5.14
N ALA A 191 8.76 -19.91 5.51
CA ALA A 191 7.33 -20.04 5.29
C ALA A 191 6.81 -18.91 4.41
N GLU A 192 6.03 -19.25 3.40
CA GLU A 192 5.37 -18.29 2.52
C GLU A 192 3.92 -18.10 2.95
N PHE A 193 3.50 -16.83 3.00
CA PHE A 193 2.15 -16.42 3.34
C PHE A 193 1.53 -15.63 2.20
N LEU A 194 0.20 -15.67 2.13
CA LEU A 194 -0.59 -14.88 1.21
C LEU A 194 -1.73 -14.21 1.99
N ILE A 195 -1.94 -12.93 1.70
CA ILE A 195 -3.07 -12.15 2.19
C ILE A 195 -3.97 -11.84 1.00
N TYR A 196 -5.22 -12.30 1.07
CA TYR A 196 -6.28 -11.87 0.17
C TYR A 196 -7.19 -10.93 0.95
N ALA A 197 -7.04 -9.61 0.71
CA ALA A 197 -7.66 -8.59 1.52
C ALA A 197 -9.04 -8.16 0.99
N PRO A 198 -9.90 -7.53 1.82
CA PRO A 198 -11.09 -6.83 1.37
C PRO A 198 -10.76 -5.70 0.38
N ASP A 199 -11.77 -5.22 -0.36
CA ASP A 199 -11.59 -4.06 -1.23
C ASP A 199 -11.19 -2.83 -0.42
N GLY A 200 -10.19 -2.09 -0.95
CA GLY A 200 -9.68 -0.88 -0.32
C GLY A 200 -8.70 -1.09 0.83
N VAL A 201 -8.39 -2.34 1.21
CA VAL A 201 -7.43 -2.68 2.26
C VAL A 201 -6.11 -3.12 1.64
N ASP A 202 -5.01 -2.55 2.12
CA ASP A 202 -3.65 -2.95 1.74
C ASP A 202 -3.06 -3.94 2.74
N ALA A 203 -2.19 -4.83 2.26
CA ALA A 203 -1.52 -5.79 3.16
C ALA A 203 -0.57 -5.14 4.17
N GLY A 204 -0.11 -3.91 3.89
CA GLY A 204 0.66 -3.12 4.85
C GLY A 204 -0.15 -2.62 6.05
N GLU A 205 -1.49 -2.76 6.02
CA GLU A 205 -2.37 -2.46 7.16
C GLU A 205 -2.52 -3.65 8.13
N TYR A 206 -1.98 -4.82 7.78
CA TYR A 206 -1.94 -5.98 8.65
C TYR A 206 -0.70 -5.90 9.54
N ASP A 207 -0.85 -6.29 10.80
CA ASP A 207 0.26 -6.38 11.74
C ASP A 207 0.68 -7.84 11.91
N LEU A 208 1.97 -8.12 11.82
CA LEU A 208 2.57 -9.39 12.23
C LEU A 208 3.09 -9.24 13.65
N LEU A 209 2.63 -10.09 14.55
CA LEU A 209 2.88 -9.98 15.99
C LEU A 209 3.63 -11.22 16.50
N LEU A 210 4.57 -11.00 17.40
CA LEU A 210 5.19 -12.04 18.20
C LEU A 210 4.48 -12.09 19.56
N PHE A 211 3.87 -13.23 19.87
CA PHE A 211 3.19 -13.43 21.14
C PHE A 211 4.17 -13.68 22.29
N ARG A 212 3.72 -13.36 23.47
CA ARG A 212 4.33 -13.77 24.73
C ARG A 212 3.41 -14.73 25.46
N LEU A 213 4.00 -15.62 26.23
CA LEU A 213 3.21 -16.42 27.16
C LEU A 213 2.85 -15.58 28.39
N ASN A 214 1.55 -15.51 28.70
CA ASN A 214 1.02 -14.97 29.93
C ASN A 214 0.20 -16.07 30.63
N GLY A 215 0.84 -16.78 31.52
CA GLY A 215 0.24 -17.95 32.18
C GLY A 215 0.04 -19.12 31.19
N LYS A 216 -1.22 -19.33 30.78
CA LYS A 216 -1.61 -20.39 29.86
C LYS A 216 -2.03 -19.86 28.48
N ASP A 217 -1.95 -18.55 28.29
CA ASP A 217 -2.46 -17.88 27.12
C ASP A 217 -1.34 -17.12 26.39
N ARG A 218 -1.55 -16.88 25.11
CA ARG A 218 -0.68 -16.05 24.26
C ARG A 218 -1.16 -14.60 24.32
N GLU A 219 -0.26 -13.69 24.59
CA GLU A 219 -0.56 -12.27 24.78
C GLU A 219 0.23 -11.42 23.79
N PHE A 220 -0.40 -10.35 23.28
CA PHE A 220 0.25 -9.26 22.60
C PHE A 220 -0.21 -7.92 23.17
N ARG A 221 0.67 -6.94 23.14
CA ARG A 221 0.42 -5.65 23.77
C ARG A 221 -0.01 -4.62 22.76
N VAL A 222 -1.15 -3.99 23.02
CA VAL A 222 -1.64 -2.84 22.28
C VAL A 222 -1.37 -1.58 23.08
N LEU A 223 -0.59 -0.67 22.53
CA LEU A 223 -0.39 0.64 23.13
C LEU A 223 -1.62 1.50 22.89
N THR A 224 -2.44 1.69 23.92
CA THR A 224 -3.46 2.73 23.92
C THR A 224 -2.81 4.05 24.28
N GLY A 225 -2.93 5.06 23.40
CA GLY A 225 -2.27 6.36 23.52
C GLY A 225 -2.41 6.99 24.92
N GLY A 226 -1.31 7.35 25.54
CA GLY A 226 -1.18 8.13 26.76
C GLY A 226 -0.51 9.46 26.49
N VAL A 227 -0.39 10.33 27.54
CA VAL A 227 0.25 11.66 27.42
C VAL A 227 1.67 11.59 26.86
N PHE A 228 2.34 10.46 26.99
CA PHE A 228 3.69 10.22 26.49
C PHE A 228 3.78 9.29 25.27
N HIS A 229 2.64 8.78 24.76
CA HIS A 229 2.61 7.82 23.65
C HIS A 229 1.58 8.29 22.63
N SER A 230 2.05 8.87 21.55
CA SER A 230 1.20 9.40 20.47
C SER A 230 0.71 8.36 19.46
N ALA A 231 1.11 7.09 19.60
CA ALA A 231 0.74 6.03 18.70
C ALA A 231 -0.04 4.93 19.41
N SER A 232 -1.22 4.65 18.91
CA SER A 232 -2.01 3.46 19.25
C SER A 232 -1.66 2.33 18.26
N GLY A 233 -1.55 1.11 18.76
CA GLY A 233 -1.29 -0.08 17.95
C GLY A 233 -0.32 -1.06 18.61
N PRO A 234 -0.12 -2.25 18.01
CA PRO A 234 0.67 -3.35 18.57
C PRO A 234 2.20 -3.20 18.44
N LYS A 235 2.70 -1.99 18.25
CA LYS A 235 4.11 -1.67 17.88
C LYS A 235 5.21 -2.31 18.73
N ARG A 236 4.91 -2.76 19.95
CA ARG A 236 5.91 -3.39 20.82
C ARG A 236 6.22 -4.83 20.48
N ASP A 237 5.22 -5.53 19.98
CA ASP A 237 5.31 -6.96 19.67
C ASP A 237 5.20 -7.17 18.15
N GLU A 238 5.25 -6.08 17.38
CA GLU A 238 5.22 -6.08 15.93
C GLU A 238 6.55 -6.59 15.35
N VAL A 239 6.42 -7.49 14.40
CA VAL A 239 7.53 -8.02 13.61
C VAL A 239 7.42 -7.44 12.20
N PRO A 240 8.44 -6.73 11.70
CA PRO A 240 8.37 -6.14 10.37
C PRO A 240 8.34 -7.22 9.30
N PHE A 241 7.46 -7.07 8.32
CA PHE A 241 7.40 -7.89 7.12
C PHE A 241 7.16 -7.01 5.89
N THR A 242 7.51 -7.50 4.72
CA THR A 242 7.36 -6.74 3.47
C THR A 242 6.46 -7.50 2.51
N PRO A 243 5.18 -7.10 2.41
CA PRO A 243 4.25 -7.73 1.47
C PRO A 243 4.53 -7.28 0.04
N LYS A 244 4.53 -8.23 -0.89
CA LYS A 244 4.65 -8.02 -2.33
C LYS A 244 3.30 -8.27 -2.99
N LYS A 245 2.76 -7.26 -3.67
CA LYS A 245 1.52 -7.41 -4.43
C LYS A 245 1.74 -8.29 -5.65
N ILE A 246 0.92 -9.33 -5.80
CA ILE A 246 0.98 -10.28 -6.91
C ILE A 246 -0.25 -10.25 -7.81
N ALA A 247 -1.40 -9.82 -7.28
CA ALA A 247 -2.67 -9.67 -8.01
C ALA A 247 -3.52 -8.57 -7.34
N PRO A 248 -4.65 -8.16 -7.94
CA PRO A 248 -5.63 -7.33 -7.23
C PRO A 248 -5.98 -7.96 -5.88
N ARG A 249 -5.95 -7.16 -4.81
CA ARG A 249 -6.27 -7.58 -3.43
C ARG A 249 -5.40 -8.72 -2.86
N THR A 250 -4.31 -9.08 -3.53
CA THR A 250 -3.50 -10.26 -3.21
C THR A 250 -2.04 -9.89 -3.03
N TRP A 251 -1.49 -10.24 -1.88
CA TRP A 251 -0.08 -10.01 -1.54
C TRP A 251 0.53 -11.29 -0.98
N THR A 252 1.83 -11.45 -1.19
CA THR A 252 2.62 -12.53 -0.58
C THR A 252 3.78 -11.96 0.20
N PHE A 253 4.21 -12.68 1.23
CA PHE A 253 5.45 -12.39 1.95
C PHE A 253 6.06 -13.70 2.48
N THR A 254 7.34 -13.65 2.78
CA THR A 254 8.08 -14.82 3.26
C THR A 254 8.72 -14.50 4.61
N LEU A 255 8.55 -15.40 5.56
CA LEU A 255 9.26 -15.37 6.83
C LEU A 255 10.38 -16.40 6.82
N THR A 256 11.58 -15.92 7.10
CA THR A 256 12.83 -16.69 7.15
C THR A 256 13.39 -16.64 8.56
N LYS A 257 14.49 -17.35 8.80
CA LYS A 257 15.22 -17.28 10.08
C LYS A 257 15.78 -15.88 10.38
N ASP A 258 16.06 -15.10 9.33
CA ASP A 258 16.66 -13.77 9.47
C ASP A 258 15.65 -12.70 9.93
N ASN A 259 14.37 -12.88 9.59
CA ASN A 259 13.32 -11.90 9.89
C ASN A 259 12.28 -12.39 10.92
N ALA A 260 12.25 -13.70 11.24
CA ALA A 260 11.36 -14.26 12.26
C ALA A 260 12.04 -15.41 13.00
N GLY A 261 12.22 -15.26 14.31
CA GLY A 261 12.74 -16.29 15.20
C GLY A 261 11.79 -17.47 15.43
N GLY A 262 12.16 -18.38 16.33
CA GLY A 262 11.21 -19.34 16.90
C GLY A 262 10.21 -18.64 17.79
N GLY A 263 9.00 -19.18 17.89
CA GLY A 263 7.95 -18.61 18.75
C GLY A 263 6.57 -18.67 18.17
N GLU A 264 5.62 -18.06 18.89
CA GLU A 264 4.21 -17.97 18.58
C GLU A 264 3.92 -16.63 17.89
N TYR A 265 3.23 -16.67 16.76
CA TYR A 265 2.97 -15.50 15.93
C TYR A 265 1.48 -15.34 15.61
N GLY A 266 1.10 -14.10 15.32
CA GLY A 266 -0.24 -13.80 14.84
C GLY A 266 -0.23 -12.73 13.74
N ILE A 267 -1.04 -12.92 12.71
CA ILE A 267 -1.32 -11.92 11.68
C ILE A 267 -2.66 -11.28 12.00
N LEU A 268 -2.63 -10.00 12.36
CA LEU A 268 -3.78 -9.22 12.80
C LEU A 268 -4.32 -8.40 11.62
N PRO A 269 -5.57 -8.63 11.19
CA PRO A 269 -6.19 -7.80 10.15
C PRO A 269 -6.46 -6.38 10.62
N PRO A 270 -6.49 -5.39 9.71
CA PRO A 270 -6.83 -4.01 10.04
C PRO A 270 -8.26 -3.88 10.56
N GLY A 271 -8.52 -2.81 11.31
CA GLY A 271 -9.82 -2.55 11.93
C GLY A 271 -10.08 -3.30 13.23
N THR A 272 -9.21 -4.23 13.61
CA THR A 272 -9.27 -4.93 14.90
C THR A 272 -8.64 -4.13 16.04
N GLY A 273 -8.16 -2.92 15.78
CA GLY A 273 -7.53 -2.04 16.78
C GLY A 273 -8.45 -1.60 17.93
N ASN A 274 -9.77 -1.77 17.79
CA ASN A 274 -10.71 -1.66 18.92
C ASN A 274 -10.98 -3.04 19.50
N ILE A 275 -9.97 -3.60 20.16
CA ILE A 275 -9.96 -4.93 20.75
C ILE A 275 -11.13 -5.12 21.76
N SER A 276 -11.70 -4.02 22.26
CA SER A 276 -12.81 -4.03 23.23
C SER A 276 -14.03 -4.86 22.76
N ASN A 277 -14.19 -5.04 21.46
CA ASN A 277 -15.33 -5.77 20.87
C ASN A 277 -14.97 -7.20 20.42
N GLY A 278 -13.75 -7.67 20.71
CA GLY A 278 -13.22 -8.92 20.20
C GLY A 278 -12.83 -8.82 18.71
N GLY A 279 -11.72 -9.41 18.34
CA GLY A 279 -11.20 -9.45 16.97
C GLY A 279 -10.87 -10.87 16.56
N LYS A 280 -10.42 -11.02 15.33
CA LYS A 280 -9.85 -12.26 14.79
C LYS A 280 -8.38 -12.06 14.54
N ILE A 281 -7.58 -13.08 14.80
CA ILE A 281 -6.16 -13.11 14.47
C ILE A 281 -5.82 -14.49 13.91
N TYR A 282 -4.97 -14.53 12.91
CA TYR A 282 -4.50 -15.77 12.30
C TYR A 282 -3.20 -16.19 12.96
N THR A 283 -3.17 -17.33 13.63
CA THR A 283 -2.05 -17.72 14.49
C THR A 283 -1.25 -18.87 13.90
N PHE A 284 0.04 -18.86 14.17
CA PHE A 284 0.97 -19.92 13.81
C PHE A 284 2.21 -19.90 14.71
N ALA A 285 2.96 -20.99 14.71
CA ALA A 285 4.22 -21.10 15.42
C ALA A 285 5.37 -21.48 14.50
N PHE A 286 6.56 -21.00 14.83
CA PHE A 286 7.80 -21.53 14.32
C PHE A 286 8.54 -22.31 15.42
N VAL A 287 8.98 -23.51 15.08
CA VAL A 287 9.80 -24.32 16.00
C VAL A 287 11.12 -23.60 16.28
N GLU A 288 11.51 -23.53 17.55
CA GLU A 288 12.88 -23.18 17.91
C GLU A 288 13.81 -24.30 17.46
N GLU A 289 14.70 -23.99 16.54
CA GLU A 289 15.79 -24.90 16.20
C GLU A 289 16.87 -24.73 17.26
N LYS A 290 17.19 -25.84 17.94
CA LYS A 290 18.28 -25.93 18.92
C LYS A 290 19.63 -25.87 18.25
#